data_fefa2dc0ce9ace74f1f3d3b2d7da6545
#
_entry.id   fefa2dc0ce9ace74f1f3d3b2d7da6545
#
_cell.length_a   1.000
_cell.length_b   1.000
_cell.length_c   1.000
_cell.angle_alpha   90.00
_cell.angle_beta   90.00
_cell.angle_gamma   90.00
#
_symmetry.space_group_name_H-M   'P 1'
#
loop_
_entity.id
_entity.type
_entity.pdbx_description
1 polymer ?
#
loop_
_entity_poly.entity_id
_entity_poly.type
_entity_poly.pdbx_seq_one_letter_code
_entity_poly.pdbx_strand_id
1 'polypeptide(L)'
;MRPLQIDLSIYSKFNFEKPPVGVKFLFTRPKGIEQLDKTLPLCEMFKAAQQRGTPFYFSKENENCVGKLVLGMEDMPLFVEAGELGPKFGIYQEPRANNKIYQYIPKFNRGIVNYVAFSPLNKLTFEPDLLILTTTPSQAEIVLRAMSYSTGEIWAPKATPVLGCAWLYIYPYQSGKVNYTVTGLAFGMKAKQIFEEGWMLISIPYNWIPTITQNLKEMEWVLPSYTEGREKFIEREQRYIKELSRESQNP
;
A
#
# COMPACT_ATOMS: atom_id res chain seq x y z
N MET A 1 -18.61 12.19 1.79
CA MET A 1 -17.98 10.94 1.30
C MET A 1 -19.06 9.98 0.84
N ARG A 2 -18.81 9.19 -0.22
CA ARG A 2 -19.77 8.14 -0.64
C ARG A 2 -19.76 7.00 0.38
N PRO A 3 -20.92 6.40 0.69
CA PRO A 3 -20.96 5.25 1.59
C PRO A 3 -20.26 4.04 0.97
N LEU A 4 -19.69 3.18 1.80
CA LEU A 4 -19.09 1.92 1.37
C LEU A 4 -20.16 0.99 0.81
N GLN A 5 -19.98 0.48 -0.41
CA GLN A 5 -20.92 -0.45 -1.07
C GLN A 5 -20.33 -1.86 -1.27
N ILE A 6 -19.02 -2.02 -1.03
CA ILE A 6 -18.32 -3.28 -1.24
C ILE A 6 -18.28 -4.05 0.10
N ASP A 7 -18.68 -5.32 0.06
CA ASP A 7 -18.51 -6.22 1.20
C ASP A 7 -17.04 -6.65 1.32
N LEU A 8 -16.38 -6.13 2.33
CA LEU A 8 -14.96 -6.40 2.64
C LEU A 8 -14.78 -7.47 3.73
N SER A 9 -15.83 -8.21 4.09
CA SER A 9 -15.79 -9.20 5.18
C SER A 9 -14.75 -10.31 4.94
N ILE A 10 -14.42 -10.63 3.69
CA ILE A 10 -13.41 -11.64 3.33
C ILE A 10 -12.05 -11.37 3.97
N TYR A 11 -11.70 -10.09 4.17
CA TYR A 11 -10.43 -9.72 4.78
C TYR A 11 -10.31 -10.16 6.25
N SER A 12 -11.43 -10.43 6.94
CA SER A 12 -11.40 -10.96 8.31
C SER A 12 -10.78 -12.36 8.41
N LYS A 13 -10.84 -13.15 7.34
CA LYS A 13 -10.25 -14.50 7.29
C LYS A 13 -8.72 -14.50 7.39
N PHE A 14 -8.07 -13.38 7.09
CA PHE A 14 -6.61 -13.26 7.23
C PHE A 14 -6.14 -13.22 8.68
N ASN A 15 -7.03 -12.89 9.63
CA ASN A 15 -6.66 -12.67 11.04
C ASN A 15 -5.45 -11.72 11.17
N PHE A 16 -5.49 -10.60 10.46
CA PHE A 16 -4.39 -9.62 10.48
C PHE A 16 -4.09 -9.17 11.90
N GLU A 17 -2.83 -9.24 12.30
CA GLU A 17 -2.36 -8.68 13.58
C GLU A 17 -2.59 -7.18 13.64
N LYS A 18 -2.43 -6.50 12.51
CA LYS A 18 -2.63 -5.06 12.36
C LYS A 18 -3.78 -4.84 11.37
N PRO A 19 -4.92 -4.26 11.79
CA PRO A 19 -6.10 -4.15 10.95
C PRO A 19 -5.79 -3.37 9.66
N PRO A 20 -6.39 -3.77 8.51
CA PRO A 20 -6.36 -2.97 7.29
C PRO A 20 -6.96 -1.59 7.51
N VAL A 21 -6.49 -0.60 6.76
CA VAL A 21 -6.92 0.80 6.89
C VAL A 21 -7.39 1.33 5.55
N GLY A 22 -8.62 1.83 5.51
CA GLY A 22 -9.14 2.63 4.40
C GLY A 22 -8.64 4.07 4.50
N VAL A 23 -8.19 4.63 3.36
CA VAL A 23 -7.67 5.99 3.24
C VAL A 23 -8.52 6.76 2.24
N LYS A 24 -8.88 8.01 2.55
CA LYS A 24 -9.64 8.91 1.66
C LYS A 24 -8.97 10.26 1.57
N PHE A 25 -8.69 10.70 0.35
CA PHE A 25 -8.19 12.05 0.07
C PHE A 25 -9.36 13.01 -0.15
N LEU A 26 -9.32 14.18 0.48
CA LEU A 26 -10.45 15.10 0.53
C LEU A 26 -10.02 16.54 0.30
N PHE A 27 -10.78 17.25 -0.54
CA PHE A 27 -10.64 18.69 -0.71
C PHE A 27 -11.33 19.46 0.43
N THR A 28 -12.49 18.99 0.90
CA THR A 28 -13.28 19.60 1.96
C THR A 28 -13.21 18.80 3.25
N ARG A 29 -13.33 19.50 4.38
CA ARG A 29 -13.34 18.89 5.70
C ARG A 29 -14.46 17.85 5.82
N PRO A 30 -14.15 16.61 6.22
CA PRO A 30 -15.17 15.58 6.42
C PRO A 30 -16.09 15.90 7.60
N LYS A 31 -17.36 15.52 7.48
CA LYS A 31 -18.33 15.61 8.57
C LYS A 31 -18.44 14.25 9.26
N GLY A 32 -18.66 14.27 10.59
CA GLY A 32 -18.90 13.05 11.38
C GLY A 32 -17.64 12.20 11.63
N ILE A 33 -16.46 12.72 11.35
CA ILE A 33 -15.17 12.10 11.71
C ILE A 33 -14.38 13.14 12.50
N GLU A 34 -13.74 12.73 13.59
CA GLU A 34 -12.92 13.59 14.43
C GLU A 34 -11.59 13.93 13.77
N GLN A 35 -11.10 15.13 14.03
CA GLN A 35 -9.73 15.49 13.64
C GLN A 35 -8.72 14.81 14.56
N LEU A 36 -7.58 14.39 14.01
CA LEU A 36 -6.46 13.90 14.80
C LEU A 36 -5.98 15.02 15.75
N ASP A 37 -5.84 14.70 17.03
CA ASP A 37 -5.42 15.61 18.09
C ASP A 37 -3.88 15.70 18.25
N LYS A 38 -3.13 15.00 17.42
CA LYS A 38 -1.68 14.89 17.46
C LYS A 38 -1.04 15.37 16.16
N THR A 39 0.26 15.67 16.24
CA THR A 39 1.08 16.00 15.10
C THR A 39 2.06 14.84 14.86
N LEU A 40 1.89 14.15 13.72
CA LEU A 40 2.60 12.91 13.39
C LEU A 40 3.09 12.94 11.94
N PRO A 41 4.13 12.17 11.58
CA PRO A 41 4.40 11.84 10.17
C PRO A 41 3.26 11.03 9.55
N LEU A 42 3.01 11.20 8.26
CA LEU A 42 1.95 10.50 7.52
C LEU A 42 1.98 8.96 7.70
N CYS A 43 3.16 8.36 7.71
CA CYS A 43 3.31 6.92 7.94
C CYS A 43 2.96 6.51 9.39
N GLU A 44 3.20 7.37 10.37
CA GLU A 44 2.82 7.10 11.76
C GLU A 44 1.32 7.30 11.99
N MET A 45 0.67 8.18 11.24
CA MET A 45 -0.80 8.32 11.24
C MET A 45 -1.49 7.03 10.79
N PHE A 46 -0.90 6.30 9.83
CA PHE A 46 -1.39 4.98 9.44
C PHE A 46 -1.35 3.98 10.61
N LYS A 47 -0.21 3.91 11.32
CA LYS A 47 -0.08 3.09 12.54
C LYS A 47 -1.07 3.53 13.62
N ALA A 48 -1.26 4.84 13.79
CA ALA A 48 -2.24 5.38 14.72
C ALA A 48 -3.69 4.96 14.38
N ALA A 49 -4.04 4.86 13.08
CA ALA A 49 -5.34 4.37 12.65
C ALA A 49 -5.55 2.90 13.04
N GLN A 50 -4.51 2.07 12.92
CA GLN A 50 -4.54 0.67 13.33
C GLN A 50 -4.73 0.51 14.85
N GLN A 51 -4.08 1.36 15.64
CA GLN A 51 -4.07 1.29 17.10
C GLN A 51 -5.31 1.94 17.74
N ARG A 52 -5.77 3.08 17.20
CA ARG A 52 -6.91 3.84 17.74
C ARG A 52 -8.24 3.09 17.61
N GLY A 53 -8.39 2.28 16.58
CA GLY A 53 -9.61 1.53 16.33
C GLY A 53 -10.83 2.37 15.94
N THR A 54 -10.66 3.69 15.72
CA THR A 54 -11.71 4.63 15.30
C THR A 54 -11.24 5.49 14.14
N PRO A 55 -12.15 5.89 13.21
CA PRO A 55 -11.82 6.80 12.12
C PRO A 55 -11.36 8.17 12.63
N PHE A 56 -10.44 8.79 11.91
CA PHE A 56 -10.05 10.19 12.09
C PHE A 56 -9.64 10.80 10.74
N TYR A 57 -9.58 12.12 10.69
CA TYR A 57 -8.96 12.86 9.60
C TYR A 57 -7.85 13.76 10.11
N PHE A 58 -6.96 14.17 9.21
CA PHE A 58 -5.93 15.17 9.50
C PHE A 58 -5.87 16.23 8.38
N SER A 59 -5.27 17.37 8.69
CA SER A 59 -4.91 18.45 7.78
C SER A 59 -3.40 18.68 7.84
N LYS A 60 -2.89 19.67 7.09
CA LYS A 60 -1.44 19.96 7.06
C LYS A 60 -0.86 20.28 8.44
N GLU A 61 -1.65 20.84 9.34
CA GLU A 61 -1.25 21.22 10.70
C GLU A 61 -0.89 20.01 11.56
N ASN A 62 -1.46 18.85 11.24
CA ASN A 62 -1.19 17.59 11.95
C ASN A 62 0.05 16.85 11.38
N GLU A 63 0.55 17.22 10.19
CA GLU A 63 1.65 16.53 9.53
C GLU A 63 2.98 17.26 9.75
N ASN A 64 3.93 16.59 10.41
CA ASN A 64 5.23 17.16 10.81
C ASN A 64 6.43 16.61 10.03
N CYS A 65 6.17 15.98 8.89
CA CYS A 65 7.20 15.42 8.02
C CYS A 65 6.99 15.86 6.56
N VAL A 66 7.64 15.18 5.63
CA VAL A 66 7.52 15.44 4.18
C VAL A 66 6.21 14.90 3.56
N GLY A 67 5.36 14.24 4.32
CA GLY A 67 4.07 13.72 3.86
C GLY A 67 3.17 14.82 3.31
N LYS A 68 3.09 15.98 3.96
CA LYS A 68 2.32 17.14 3.50
C LYS A 68 2.80 17.69 2.16
N LEU A 69 4.10 17.53 1.84
CA LEU A 69 4.68 17.98 0.58
C LEU A 69 4.21 17.08 -0.59
N VAL A 70 4.25 15.76 -0.41
CA VAL A 70 3.78 14.83 -1.45
C VAL A 70 2.26 14.81 -1.57
N LEU A 71 1.53 15.14 -0.50
CA LEU A 71 0.08 15.35 -0.52
C LEU A 71 -0.34 16.69 -1.19
N GLY A 72 0.61 17.54 -1.58
CA GLY A 72 0.31 18.85 -2.16
C GLY A 72 -0.36 19.83 -1.17
N MET A 73 -0.23 19.58 0.12
CA MET A 73 -0.74 20.50 1.18
C MET A 73 0.21 21.67 1.41
N GLU A 74 1.48 21.51 1.04
CA GLU A 74 2.54 22.52 1.15
C GLU A 74 3.53 22.35 -0.01
N ASP A 75 4.18 23.43 -0.43
CA ASP A 75 5.16 23.38 -1.50
C ASP A 75 6.46 22.71 -1.03
N MET A 76 7.10 21.98 -1.92
CA MET A 76 8.36 21.33 -1.60
C MET A 76 9.48 22.40 -1.60
N PRO A 77 10.25 22.53 -0.50
CA PRO A 77 11.36 23.46 -0.44
C PRO A 77 12.42 23.15 -1.51
N LEU A 78 12.99 24.18 -2.13
CA LEU A 78 14.00 24.02 -3.19
C LEU A 78 15.18 23.14 -2.80
N PHE A 79 15.68 23.26 -1.57
CA PHE A 79 16.80 22.42 -1.09
C PHE A 79 16.42 20.93 -1.01
N VAL A 80 15.13 20.60 -0.80
CA VAL A 80 14.64 19.22 -0.83
C VAL A 80 14.64 18.72 -2.27
N GLU A 81 14.02 19.49 -3.19
CA GLU A 81 13.98 19.13 -4.62
C GLU A 81 15.38 19.06 -5.23
N ALA A 82 16.29 19.95 -4.82
CA ALA A 82 17.70 19.89 -5.23
C ALA A 82 18.45 18.65 -4.71
N GLY A 83 17.85 17.89 -3.78
CA GLY A 83 18.43 16.66 -3.28
C GLY A 83 19.46 16.83 -2.17
N GLU A 84 19.55 18.01 -1.54
CA GLU A 84 20.58 18.32 -0.56
C GLU A 84 20.48 17.53 0.75
N LEU A 85 19.27 17.06 1.10
CA LEU A 85 19.05 16.32 2.35
C LEU A 85 19.61 14.89 2.31
N GLY A 86 19.56 14.21 1.18
CA GLY A 86 19.96 12.81 1.08
C GLY A 86 21.41 12.54 1.48
N PRO A 87 22.39 13.31 0.98
CA PRO A 87 23.78 13.19 1.41
C PRO A 87 24.01 13.56 2.88
N LYS A 88 23.26 14.51 3.42
CA LYS A 88 23.36 14.88 4.85
C LYS A 88 23.01 13.71 5.78
N PHE A 89 22.14 12.82 5.33
CA PHE A 89 21.76 11.59 6.05
C PHE A 89 22.56 10.35 5.62
N GLY A 90 23.52 10.49 4.71
CA GLY A 90 24.31 9.36 4.20
C GLY A 90 23.53 8.39 3.30
N ILE A 91 22.34 8.78 2.80
CA ILE A 91 21.49 7.93 1.94
C ILE A 91 22.01 7.93 0.50
N TYR A 92 22.54 9.05 0.05
CA TYR A 92 23.10 9.25 -1.28
C TYR A 92 24.51 9.85 -1.17
N GLN A 93 25.34 9.53 -2.13
CA GLN A 93 26.71 10.05 -2.20
C GLN A 93 26.72 11.57 -2.41
N GLU A 94 25.82 12.07 -3.27
CA GLU A 94 25.77 13.47 -3.67
C GLU A 94 24.33 13.97 -3.91
N PRO A 95 24.07 15.29 -3.89
CA PRO A 95 22.75 15.86 -4.12
C PRO A 95 22.15 15.48 -5.47
N ARG A 96 22.95 15.37 -6.54
CA ARG A 96 22.51 15.02 -7.88
C ARG A 96 21.81 13.65 -7.95
N ALA A 97 22.32 12.66 -7.22
CA ALA A 97 21.71 11.33 -7.15
C ALA A 97 20.33 11.38 -6.48
N ASN A 98 20.21 12.16 -5.40
CA ASN A 98 18.95 12.36 -4.70
C ASN A 98 17.95 13.20 -5.52
N ASN A 99 18.40 14.27 -6.16
CA ASN A 99 17.58 15.09 -7.06
C ASN A 99 16.93 14.25 -8.17
N LYS A 100 17.71 13.34 -8.79
CA LYS A 100 17.19 12.43 -9.81
C LYS A 100 15.98 11.61 -9.29
N ILE A 101 16.03 11.16 -8.04
CA ILE A 101 14.91 10.41 -7.43
C ILE A 101 13.68 11.32 -7.27
N TYR A 102 13.84 12.56 -6.84
CA TYR A 102 12.72 13.51 -6.67
C TYR A 102 11.95 13.78 -7.96
N GLN A 103 12.57 13.65 -9.14
CA GLN A 103 11.89 13.77 -10.44
C GLN A 103 10.85 12.67 -10.68
N TYR A 104 10.98 11.51 -10.04
CA TYR A 104 10.09 10.36 -10.19
C TYR A 104 9.11 10.19 -9.03
N ILE A 105 9.28 10.93 -7.94
CA ILE A 105 8.41 10.79 -6.77
C ILE A 105 7.02 11.32 -7.10
N PRO A 106 5.98 10.48 -6.98
CA PRO A 106 4.61 10.92 -7.20
C PRO A 106 4.20 11.92 -6.11
N LYS A 107 3.56 13.00 -6.52
CA LYS A 107 3.02 14.04 -5.64
C LYS A 107 1.70 14.57 -6.19
N PHE A 108 0.81 15.02 -5.32
CA PHE A 108 -0.37 15.78 -5.74
C PHE A 108 0.00 17.23 -6.07
N ASN A 109 -0.76 17.82 -6.97
CA ASN A 109 -0.67 19.27 -7.21
C ASN A 109 -1.17 20.02 -5.97
N ARG A 110 -0.63 21.22 -5.78
CA ARG A 110 -0.97 22.10 -4.66
C ARG A 110 -2.47 22.30 -4.52
N GLY A 111 -3.00 22.07 -3.31
CA GLY A 111 -4.38 22.37 -2.93
C GLY A 111 -5.43 21.35 -3.42
N ILE A 112 -5.06 20.26 -4.08
CA ILE A 112 -6.01 19.21 -4.45
C ILE A 112 -6.47 18.43 -3.22
N VAL A 113 -5.56 18.16 -2.30
CA VAL A 113 -5.85 17.47 -1.04
C VAL A 113 -5.60 18.42 0.12
N ASN A 114 -6.62 18.69 0.92
CA ASN A 114 -6.53 19.50 2.15
C ASN A 114 -6.71 18.66 3.40
N TYR A 115 -7.38 17.50 3.27
CA TYR A 115 -7.65 16.58 4.37
C TYR A 115 -7.45 15.15 3.91
N VAL A 116 -7.00 14.29 4.81
CA VAL A 116 -6.95 12.84 4.58
C VAL A 116 -7.65 12.14 5.73
N ALA A 117 -8.61 11.28 5.42
CA ALA A 117 -9.30 10.47 6.41
C ALA A 117 -8.73 9.05 6.43
N PHE A 118 -8.55 8.51 7.63
CA PHE A 118 -8.19 7.13 7.90
C PHE A 118 -9.31 6.43 8.66
N SER A 119 -9.57 5.18 8.31
CA SER A 119 -10.48 4.32 9.05
C SER A 119 -9.95 2.89 9.10
N PRO A 120 -9.86 2.25 10.27
CA PRO A 120 -9.65 0.83 10.33
C PRO A 120 -10.82 0.11 9.63
N LEU A 121 -10.56 -1.03 8.99
CA LEU A 121 -11.51 -1.71 8.11
C LEU A 121 -12.83 -2.03 8.79
N ASN A 122 -12.81 -2.47 10.03
CA ASN A 122 -14.01 -2.79 10.83
C ASN A 122 -14.88 -1.59 11.22
N LYS A 123 -14.41 -0.37 10.96
CA LYS A 123 -15.12 0.91 11.17
C LYS A 123 -15.25 1.73 9.89
N LEU A 124 -14.88 1.14 8.76
CA LEU A 124 -14.91 1.81 7.46
C LEU A 124 -16.35 1.93 6.95
N THR A 125 -16.87 3.14 6.87
CA THR A 125 -18.22 3.46 6.42
C THR A 125 -18.29 4.18 5.08
N PHE A 126 -17.14 4.53 4.52
CA PHE A 126 -17.02 5.29 3.28
C PHE A 126 -16.19 4.53 2.24
N GLU A 127 -16.43 4.81 0.97
CA GLU A 127 -15.57 4.32 -0.12
C GLU A 127 -14.16 4.89 0.02
N PRO A 128 -13.14 4.05 0.33
CA PRO A 128 -11.77 4.52 0.42
C PRO A 128 -11.19 4.75 -0.98
N ASP A 129 -10.22 5.64 -1.11
CA ASP A 129 -9.41 5.75 -2.32
C ASP A 129 -8.34 4.66 -2.34
N LEU A 130 -7.86 4.27 -1.16
CA LEU A 130 -6.91 3.18 -0.95
C LEU A 130 -7.35 2.30 0.22
N LEU A 131 -7.14 0.99 0.07
CA LEU A 131 -7.12 0.04 1.19
C LEU A 131 -5.67 -0.39 1.41
N ILE A 132 -5.12 -0.10 2.59
CA ILE A 132 -3.73 -0.42 2.93
C ILE A 132 -3.70 -1.56 3.94
N LEU A 133 -2.93 -2.59 3.63
CA LEU A 133 -2.75 -3.78 4.45
C LEU A 133 -1.34 -3.81 5.02
N THR A 134 -1.21 -4.20 6.29
CA THR A 134 0.06 -4.65 6.88
C THR A 134 0.01 -6.16 6.97
N THR A 135 0.91 -6.84 6.27
CA THR A 135 0.85 -8.28 6.05
C THR A 135 2.17 -8.96 6.34
N THR A 136 2.11 -10.23 6.75
CA THR A 136 3.27 -11.12 6.62
C THR A 136 3.52 -11.42 5.13
N PRO A 137 4.70 -11.90 4.72
CA PRO A 137 4.94 -12.34 3.33
C PRO A 137 3.94 -13.39 2.84
N SER A 138 3.52 -14.33 3.70
CA SER A 138 2.53 -15.36 3.35
C SER A 138 1.14 -14.77 3.09
N GLN A 139 0.71 -13.79 3.89
CA GLN A 139 -0.55 -13.08 3.65
C GLN A 139 -0.46 -12.21 2.40
N ALA A 140 0.70 -11.58 2.15
CA ALA A 140 0.95 -10.78 0.96
C ALA A 140 0.84 -11.62 -0.32
N GLU A 141 1.39 -12.83 -0.32
CA GLU A 141 1.29 -13.78 -1.44
C GLU A 141 -0.16 -14.01 -1.83
N ILE A 142 -1.04 -14.29 -0.85
CA ILE A 142 -2.47 -14.53 -1.10
C ILE A 142 -3.14 -13.30 -1.74
N VAL A 143 -2.89 -12.10 -1.20
CA VAL A 143 -3.48 -10.86 -1.72
C VAL A 143 -2.98 -10.54 -3.14
N LEU A 144 -1.67 -10.66 -3.38
CA LEU A 144 -1.08 -10.38 -4.67
C LEU A 144 -1.47 -11.44 -5.71
N ARG A 145 -1.59 -12.69 -5.31
CA ARG A 145 -2.11 -13.76 -6.17
C ARG A 145 -3.59 -13.52 -6.51
N ALA A 146 -4.39 -13.02 -5.56
CA ALA A 146 -5.76 -12.61 -5.83
C ALA A 146 -5.84 -11.46 -6.86
N MET A 147 -4.87 -10.52 -6.87
CA MET A 147 -4.80 -9.50 -7.92
C MET A 147 -4.60 -10.13 -9.31
N SER A 148 -3.75 -11.14 -9.43
CA SER A 148 -3.42 -11.78 -10.71
C SER A 148 -4.41 -12.88 -11.12
N TYR A 149 -5.19 -13.45 -10.20
CA TYR A 149 -5.96 -14.68 -10.35
C TYR A 149 -6.89 -14.69 -11.57
N SER A 150 -7.65 -13.62 -11.78
CA SER A 150 -8.55 -13.47 -12.93
C SER A 150 -8.05 -12.52 -14.01
N THR A 151 -6.95 -11.79 -13.76
CA THR A 151 -6.49 -10.70 -14.62
C THR A 151 -5.16 -10.96 -15.31
N GLY A 152 -4.32 -11.82 -14.73
CA GLY A 152 -2.95 -12.00 -15.16
C GLY A 152 -2.04 -10.78 -14.93
N GLU A 153 -2.48 -9.77 -14.14
CA GLU A 153 -1.67 -8.57 -13.85
C GLU A 153 -0.38 -8.95 -13.12
N ILE A 154 0.71 -8.34 -13.54
CA ILE A 154 2.04 -8.62 -12.99
C ILE A 154 2.30 -7.85 -11.68
N TRP A 155 3.16 -8.40 -10.85
CA TRP A 155 3.59 -7.76 -9.60
C TRP A 155 4.80 -6.87 -9.89
N ALA A 156 4.56 -5.57 -10.04
CA ALA A 156 5.58 -4.59 -10.41
C ALA A 156 5.62 -3.41 -9.41
N PRO A 157 6.14 -3.63 -8.19
CA PRO A 157 6.17 -2.58 -7.17
C PRO A 157 7.14 -1.45 -7.54
N LYS A 158 6.81 -0.26 -7.05
CA LYS A 158 7.65 0.93 -7.14
C LYS A 158 8.03 1.40 -5.73
N ALA A 159 9.30 1.65 -5.53
CA ALA A 159 9.82 2.17 -4.26
C ALA A 159 11.11 2.96 -4.48
N THR A 160 11.42 3.84 -3.53
CA THR A 160 12.70 4.52 -3.42
C THR A 160 13.15 4.53 -1.96
N PRO A 161 14.44 4.71 -1.67
CA PRO A 161 14.94 4.77 -0.29
C PRO A 161 14.31 5.88 0.54
N VAL A 162 13.88 6.98 -0.10
CA VAL A 162 13.25 8.13 0.55
C VAL A 162 11.79 8.27 0.13
N LEU A 163 11.01 9.04 0.89
CA LEU A 163 9.60 9.33 0.59
C LEU A 163 8.73 8.08 0.35
N GLY A 164 8.93 7.04 1.18
CA GLY A 164 8.10 5.82 1.11
C GLY A 164 6.60 6.08 1.16
N CYS A 165 6.17 7.16 1.82
CA CYS A 165 4.76 7.58 1.83
C CYS A 165 4.24 7.95 0.43
N ALA A 166 5.05 8.54 -0.45
CA ALA A 166 4.63 8.84 -1.82
C ALA A 166 4.28 7.55 -2.60
N TRP A 167 5.07 6.50 -2.41
CA TRP A 167 4.85 5.20 -3.05
C TRP A 167 3.73 4.39 -2.40
N LEU A 168 3.46 4.62 -1.12
CA LEU A 168 2.38 3.94 -0.40
C LEU A 168 1.02 4.59 -0.66
N TYR A 169 0.97 5.92 -0.83
CA TYR A 169 -0.29 6.65 -0.92
C TYR A 169 -0.55 7.24 -2.30
N ILE A 170 0.43 7.98 -2.84
CA ILE A 170 0.19 8.80 -4.03
C ILE A 170 0.26 7.96 -5.31
N TYR A 171 1.30 7.13 -5.44
CA TYR A 171 1.49 6.29 -6.62
C TYR A 171 0.29 5.37 -6.91
N PRO A 172 -0.22 4.56 -5.95
CA PRO A 172 -1.37 3.71 -6.23
C PRO A 172 -2.62 4.51 -6.60
N TYR A 173 -2.86 5.62 -5.93
CA TYR A 173 -3.99 6.49 -6.25
C TYR A 173 -3.92 7.07 -7.67
N GLN A 174 -2.77 7.64 -8.05
CA GLN A 174 -2.60 8.28 -9.37
C GLN A 174 -2.49 7.30 -10.51
N SER A 175 -1.81 6.17 -10.29
CA SER A 175 -1.60 5.16 -11.34
C SER A 175 -2.74 4.15 -11.47
N GLY A 176 -3.60 4.04 -10.45
CA GLY A 176 -4.59 2.97 -10.36
C GLY A 176 -3.99 1.57 -10.22
N LYS A 177 -2.71 1.44 -9.84
CA LYS A 177 -2.00 0.17 -9.70
C LYS A 177 -1.77 -0.19 -8.24
N VAL A 178 -1.91 -1.47 -7.92
CA VAL A 178 -1.52 -1.99 -6.61
C VAL A 178 -0.02 -1.78 -6.43
N ASN A 179 0.38 -1.30 -5.25
CA ASN A 179 1.78 -1.15 -4.91
C ASN A 179 2.06 -1.79 -3.56
N TYR A 180 3.29 -2.29 -3.39
CA TYR A 180 3.72 -2.85 -2.12
C TYR A 180 5.19 -2.56 -1.83
N THR A 181 5.54 -2.58 -0.55
CA THR A 181 6.91 -2.40 -0.07
C THR A 181 7.13 -3.22 1.20
N VAL A 182 8.39 -3.49 1.52
CA VAL A 182 8.76 -4.13 2.78
C VAL A 182 9.12 -3.05 3.80
N THR A 183 8.63 -3.19 5.03
CA THR A 183 9.00 -2.29 6.11
C THR A 183 10.49 -2.40 6.41
N GLY A 184 11.14 -1.28 6.64
CA GLY A 184 12.60 -1.20 6.77
C GLY A 184 13.33 -0.75 5.49
N LEU A 185 12.68 -0.76 4.30
CA LEU A 185 13.30 -0.26 3.07
C LEU A 185 13.27 1.26 2.94
N ALA A 186 12.27 1.93 3.53
CA ALA A 186 12.14 3.37 3.46
C ALA A 186 12.89 4.04 4.64
N PHE A 187 13.93 4.80 4.33
CA PHE A 187 14.81 5.45 5.31
C PHE A 187 14.05 6.14 6.45
N GLY A 188 13.10 7.04 6.12
CA GLY A 188 12.39 7.81 7.14
C GLY A 188 11.51 6.97 8.06
N MET A 189 10.94 5.88 7.57
CA MET A 189 10.15 4.94 8.37
C MET A 189 11.05 4.12 9.30
N LYS A 190 12.22 3.69 8.80
CA LYS A 190 13.21 2.94 9.56
C LYS A 190 13.87 3.81 10.63
N ALA A 191 14.37 4.99 10.26
CA ALA A 191 15.04 5.91 11.18
C ALA A 191 14.15 6.37 12.34
N LYS A 192 12.84 6.48 12.10
CA LYS A 192 11.83 6.82 13.12
C LYS A 192 11.22 5.60 13.82
N GLN A 193 11.66 4.39 13.49
CA GLN A 193 11.17 3.14 14.08
C GLN A 193 9.63 3.00 14.06
N ILE A 194 9.01 3.43 12.95
CA ILE A 194 7.54 3.45 12.85
C ILE A 194 6.97 2.05 12.73
N PHE A 195 7.60 1.20 11.90
CA PHE A 195 7.20 -0.18 11.70
C PHE A 195 8.34 -1.13 12.09
N GLU A 196 7.97 -2.29 12.60
CA GLU A 196 8.88 -3.42 12.71
C GLU A 196 9.34 -3.86 11.32
N GLU A 197 10.57 -4.36 11.20
CA GLU A 197 11.11 -4.85 9.92
C GLU A 197 10.46 -6.18 9.50
N GLY A 198 10.42 -6.44 8.21
CA GLY A 198 9.95 -7.72 7.66
C GLY A 198 8.45 -7.82 7.37
N TRP A 199 7.66 -6.79 7.70
CA TRP A 199 6.28 -6.71 7.26
C TRP A 199 6.19 -6.17 5.83
N MET A 200 5.12 -6.51 5.14
CA MET A 200 4.79 -5.93 3.85
C MET A 200 3.62 -4.95 3.99
N LEU A 201 3.75 -3.78 3.38
CA LEU A 201 2.68 -2.82 3.23
C LEU A 201 2.15 -2.93 1.79
N ILE A 202 0.88 -3.32 1.63
CA ILE A 202 0.23 -3.42 0.33
C ILE A 202 -0.82 -2.32 0.25
N SER A 203 -0.73 -1.48 -0.76
CA SER A 203 -1.70 -0.42 -1.04
C SER A 203 -2.53 -0.77 -2.27
N ILE A 204 -3.82 -0.96 -2.06
CA ILE A 204 -4.80 -1.37 -3.07
C ILE A 204 -5.65 -0.14 -3.41
N PRO A 205 -5.54 0.45 -4.61
CA PRO A 205 -6.41 1.54 -5.02
C PRO A 205 -7.85 1.05 -5.27
N TYR A 206 -8.80 1.95 -5.14
CA TYR A 206 -10.24 1.63 -5.15
C TYR A 206 -10.68 0.77 -6.33
N ASN A 207 -10.16 1.04 -7.52
CA ASN A 207 -10.49 0.27 -8.73
C ASN A 207 -10.10 -1.22 -8.66
N TRP A 208 -9.16 -1.62 -7.81
CA TRP A 208 -8.74 -2.99 -7.60
C TRP A 208 -9.46 -3.69 -6.43
N ILE A 209 -10.05 -2.93 -5.51
CA ILE A 209 -10.70 -3.51 -4.32
C ILE A 209 -11.79 -4.53 -4.70
N PRO A 210 -12.73 -4.25 -5.65
CA PRO A 210 -13.73 -5.21 -6.02
C PRO A 210 -13.17 -6.52 -6.58
N THR A 211 -12.23 -6.41 -7.52
CA THR A 211 -11.61 -7.56 -8.19
C THR A 211 -10.85 -8.45 -7.20
N ILE A 212 -9.97 -7.85 -6.39
CA ILE A 212 -9.21 -8.59 -5.38
C ILE A 212 -10.17 -9.24 -4.36
N THR A 213 -11.18 -8.51 -3.90
CA THR A 213 -12.18 -9.03 -2.95
C THR A 213 -12.94 -10.21 -3.51
N GLN A 214 -13.34 -10.17 -4.79
CA GLN A 214 -14.04 -11.26 -5.45
C GLN A 214 -13.11 -12.46 -5.63
N ASN A 215 -11.90 -12.25 -6.11
CA ASN A 215 -10.91 -13.31 -6.32
C ASN A 215 -10.53 -14.00 -5.01
N LEU A 216 -10.43 -13.26 -3.89
CA LEU A 216 -10.22 -13.84 -2.57
C LEU A 216 -11.36 -14.76 -2.10
N LYS A 217 -12.59 -14.53 -2.59
CA LYS A 217 -13.74 -15.40 -2.28
C LYS A 217 -13.74 -16.68 -3.12
N GLU A 218 -13.20 -16.63 -4.33
CA GLU A 218 -13.25 -17.69 -5.33
C GLU A 218 -12.02 -18.62 -5.31
N MET A 219 -10.84 -18.07 -5.02
CA MET A 219 -9.61 -18.84 -5.11
C MET A 219 -9.30 -19.62 -3.83
N GLU A 220 -8.58 -20.72 -3.97
CA GLU A 220 -7.97 -21.42 -2.85
C GLU A 220 -6.78 -20.62 -2.30
N TRP A 221 -6.79 -20.34 -0.99
CA TRP A 221 -5.71 -19.57 -0.35
C TRP A 221 -4.46 -20.43 -0.14
N VAL A 222 -4.65 -21.71 0.21
CA VAL A 222 -3.55 -22.67 0.33
C VAL A 222 -3.66 -23.66 -0.82
N LEU A 223 -2.73 -23.58 -1.76
CA LEU A 223 -2.72 -24.51 -2.89
C LEU A 223 -2.29 -25.91 -2.43
N PRO A 224 -2.86 -26.98 -3.00
CA PRO A 224 -2.43 -28.35 -2.71
C PRO A 224 -0.92 -28.56 -2.91
N SER A 225 -0.34 -27.88 -3.91
CA SER A 225 1.11 -27.88 -4.18
C SER A 225 1.98 -27.36 -3.04
N TYR A 226 1.42 -26.56 -2.13
CA TYR A 226 2.19 -26.04 -0.99
C TYR A 226 2.31 -27.05 0.16
N THR A 227 1.46 -28.06 0.18
CA THR A 227 1.33 -29.01 1.31
C THR A 227 1.67 -30.46 0.95
N GLU A 228 1.72 -30.82 -0.32
CA GLU A 228 1.94 -32.21 -0.78
C GLU A 228 3.40 -32.71 -0.67
N GLY A 229 4.36 -31.79 -0.53
CA GLY A 229 5.78 -32.06 -0.51
C GLY A 229 6.43 -32.04 -1.91
N ARG A 230 7.74 -31.78 -1.92
CA ARG A 230 8.51 -31.48 -3.14
C ARG A 230 8.46 -32.59 -4.20
N GLU A 231 8.65 -33.83 -3.80
CA GLU A 231 8.73 -34.96 -4.73
C GLU A 231 7.41 -35.17 -5.47
N LYS A 232 6.30 -35.19 -4.72
CA LYS A 232 4.95 -35.32 -5.30
C LYS A 232 4.60 -34.16 -6.21
N PHE A 233 5.02 -32.93 -5.85
CA PHE A 233 4.81 -31.76 -6.70
C PHE A 233 5.55 -31.92 -8.04
N ILE A 234 6.84 -32.30 -8.02
CA ILE A 234 7.65 -32.49 -9.25
C ILE A 234 7.04 -33.56 -10.15
N GLU A 235 6.62 -34.72 -9.58
CA GLU A 235 5.97 -35.78 -10.35
C GLU A 235 4.66 -35.31 -11.03
N ARG A 236 3.85 -34.56 -10.28
CA ARG A 236 2.61 -34.01 -10.81
C ARG A 236 2.86 -32.95 -11.89
N GLU A 237 3.81 -32.05 -11.69
CA GLU A 237 4.23 -31.04 -12.67
C GLU A 237 4.66 -31.69 -13.98
N GLN A 238 5.55 -32.70 -13.91
CA GLN A 238 6.01 -33.45 -15.08
C GLN A 238 4.86 -34.16 -15.81
N ARG A 239 3.89 -34.71 -15.08
CA ARG A 239 2.70 -35.30 -15.67
C ARG A 239 1.87 -34.27 -16.43
N TYR A 240 1.55 -33.13 -15.83
CA TYR A 240 0.79 -32.06 -16.48
C TYR A 240 1.50 -31.51 -17.72
N ILE A 241 2.80 -31.29 -17.66
CA ILE A 241 3.59 -30.86 -18.83
C ILE A 241 3.46 -31.86 -19.96
N LYS A 242 3.56 -33.17 -19.66
CA LYS A 242 3.44 -34.23 -20.67
C LYS A 242 2.04 -34.33 -21.27
N GLU A 243 1.00 -34.19 -20.47
CA GLU A 243 -0.42 -34.18 -20.91
C GLU A 243 -0.68 -33.00 -21.86
N LEU A 244 -0.36 -31.79 -21.44
CA LEU A 244 -0.56 -30.56 -22.23
C LEU A 244 0.27 -30.53 -23.52
N SER A 245 1.50 -31.09 -23.48
CA SER A 245 2.33 -31.19 -24.67
C SER A 245 1.75 -32.13 -25.71
N ARG A 246 1.06 -33.23 -25.31
CA ARG A 246 0.38 -34.15 -26.21
C ARG A 246 -0.89 -33.53 -26.84
N GLU A 247 -1.69 -32.82 -26.02
CA GLU A 247 -2.88 -32.12 -26.49
C GLU A 247 -2.54 -31.03 -27.53
N SER A 248 -1.40 -30.34 -27.35
CA SER A 248 -0.93 -29.30 -28.26
C SER A 248 -0.44 -29.85 -29.61
N GLN A 249 -0.13 -31.17 -29.70
CA GLN A 249 0.31 -31.84 -30.95
C GLN A 249 -0.84 -32.48 -31.73
N ASN A 250 -2.03 -32.59 -31.12
CA ASN A 250 -3.25 -33.09 -31.74
C ASN A 250 -4.38 -32.06 -31.62
N PRO A 251 -4.40 -30.99 -32.46
CA PRO A 251 -5.43 -29.95 -32.43
C PRO A 251 -6.81 -30.45 -32.90
#